data_e6762f1b0b43d7456c14062411f210f8
#
_entry.id   e6762f1b0b43d7456c14062411f210f8
#
_cell.length_a   1.000
_cell.length_b   1.000
_cell.length_c   1.000
_cell.angle_alpha   90.00
_cell.angle_beta   90.00
_cell.angle_gamma   90.00
#
_symmetry.space_group_name_H-M   'P 1'
#
loop_
_entity.id
_entity.type
_entity.pdbx_description
1 polymer ?
#
loop_
_entity_poly.entity_id
_entity_poly.type
_entity_poly.pdbx_seq_one_letter_code
_entity_poly.pdbx_strand_id
1 'polypeptide(L)'
;KLKGDLKSPILCLYGPPGVGKTSLGKSVAAALGRKFGRIALGGLHDEAEIRGHRRTYIGAMPGRIVQTIKRCGSSNPVIILDEVDKISVSNHGDPSSALLEVLDPEQNTTFHDNYLDTEYDLSKVLFIATANNVANINPALRDRMEMINIPGYILEDKIQIALHHLLPKQREAHGIKEPELILTPQVIEQIIAGYTRESGVRSLDKHIAKLARARAKQIASEEAFAPEISATEVEQILGKPKFLNEEYEVSGIVGVVTGLAWTEVGGDILYIESVLTPGKGRLSLTGNLGDVMKESATIAFEWVKAHCMELDIDPEKFEKYDLNIHVPEGAIPKDGPSAGITMVTSIVSTYTGRKVKDRIAMTGETTLRGRVTPVGGIKEKILAAKRAGITTLLLSEENRKDIEEIKPEYIKGLTFHYVRTNEEVLRLALEPKTEQ
;
A
#
# COMPACT_ATOMS: atom_id res chain seq x y z
N LYS A 1 23.81 -6.92 -22.39
CA LYS A 1 24.71 -6.39 -23.45
C LYS A 1 26.15 -6.88 -23.33
N LEU A 2 26.64 -7.18 -22.12
CA LEU A 2 28.03 -7.64 -21.92
C LEU A 2 28.22 -9.13 -22.19
N LYS A 3 27.24 -9.97 -21.99
CA LYS A 3 27.39 -11.44 -22.06
C LYS A 3 26.63 -12.13 -23.19
N GLY A 4 25.76 -11.42 -23.93
CA GLY A 4 24.97 -11.98 -25.04
C GLY A 4 24.04 -13.15 -24.65
N ASP A 5 24.13 -13.64 -23.42
CA ASP A 5 23.41 -14.75 -22.84
C ASP A 5 22.32 -14.23 -21.90
N LEU A 6 21.07 -14.65 -22.10
CA LEU A 6 19.94 -14.31 -21.24
C LEU A 6 19.73 -15.34 -20.10
N LYS A 7 20.76 -16.03 -19.66
CA LYS A 7 20.72 -16.83 -18.43
C LYS A 7 20.69 -15.92 -17.21
N SER A 8 19.66 -15.07 -17.13
CA SER A 8 19.41 -14.19 -16.00
C SER A 8 18.31 -14.76 -15.13
N PRO A 9 18.32 -14.52 -13.82
CA PRO A 9 17.20 -14.88 -12.96
C PRO A 9 15.93 -14.22 -13.48
N ILE A 10 14.80 -14.89 -13.30
CA ILE A 10 13.51 -14.39 -13.74
C ILE A 10 13.07 -13.33 -12.75
N LEU A 11 12.72 -12.14 -13.25
CA LEU A 11 12.26 -11.04 -12.42
C LEU A 11 10.80 -11.27 -12.01
N CYS A 12 10.50 -11.16 -10.72
CA CYS A 12 9.14 -11.11 -10.20
C CYS A 12 8.85 -9.74 -9.60
N LEU A 13 7.98 -8.98 -10.26
CA LEU A 13 7.51 -7.69 -9.77
C LEU A 13 6.35 -7.93 -8.83
N TYR A 14 6.53 -7.68 -7.53
CA TYR A 14 5.47 -7.87 -6.55
C TYR A 14 5.11 -6.55 -5.85
N GLY A 15 3.87 -6.46 -5.36
CA GLY A 15 3.36 -5.28 -4.67
C GLY A 15 1.85 -5.10 -4.87
N PRO A 16 1.24 -4.06 -4.31
CA PRO A 16 -0.19 -3.87 -4.33
C PRO A 16 -0.78 -3.76 -5.74
N PRO A 17 -2.08 -4.03 -5.91
CA PRO A 17 -2.72 -3.91 -7.22
C PRO A 17 -2.75 -2.46 -7.71
N GLY A 18 -2.65 -2.29 -9.03
CA GLY A 18 -2.77 -0.96 -9.67
C GLY A 18 -1.50 -0.11 -9.67
N VAL A 19 -0.35 -0.63 -9.20
CA VAL A 19 0.95 0.10 -9.23
C VAL A 19 1.69 -0.01 -10.56
N GLY A 20 1.07 -0.57 -11.60
CA GLY A 20 1.65 -0.58 -12.94
C GLY A 20 2.66 -1.70 -13.24
N LYS A 21 2.70 -2.79 -12.46
CA LYS A 21 3.61 -3.93 -12.68
C LYS A 21 3.61 -4.43 -14.14
N THR A 22 2.43 -4.67 -14.69
CA THR A 22 2.26 -5.11 -16.09
C THR A 22 2.69 -4.04 -17.10
N SER A 23 2.46 -2.76 -16.78
CA SER A 23 2.89 -1.63 -17.61
C SER A 23 4.41 -1.51 -17.64
N LEU A 24 5.08 -1.75 -16.50
CA LEU A 24 6.53 -1.78 -16.41
C LEU A 24 7.12 -2.85 -17.33
N GLY A 25 6.55 -4.06 -17.34
CA GLY A 25 6.99 -5.12 -18.27
C GLY A 25 6.81 -4.75 -19.74
N LYS A 26 5.73 -4.03 -20.10
CA LYS A 26 5.54 -3.48 -21.45
C LYS A 26 6.61 -2.45 -21.79
N SER A 27 6.98 -1.59 -20.85
CA SER A 27 8.03 -0.58 -21.04
C SER A 27 9.41 -1.23 -21.20
N VAL A 28 9.69 -2.31 -20.45
CA VAL A 28 10.91 -3.12 -20.61
C VAL A 28 10.98 -3.71 -22.04
N ALA A 29 9.88 -4.28 -22.53
CA ALA A 29 9.83 -4.80 -23.89
C ALA A 29 10.13 -3.72 -24.95
N ALA A 30 9.53 -2.53 -24.80
CA ALA A 30 9.78 -1.38 -25.68
C ALA A 30 11.25 -0.93 -25.62
N ALA A 31 11.83 -0.81 -24.42
CA ALA A 31 13.23 -0.42 -24.23
C ALA A 31 14.23 -1.42 -24.83
N LEU A 32 13.88 -2.71 -24.84
CA LEU A 32 14.68 -3.77 -25.48
C LEU A 32 14.41 -3.94 -26.98
N GLY A 33 13.45 -3.21 -27.56
CA GLY A 33 13.04 -3.38 -28.94
C GLY A 33 12.39 -4.73 -29.23
N ARG A 34 11.81 -5.40 -28.21
CA ARG A 34 11.21 -6.73 -28.32
C ARG A 34 9.68 -6.66 -28.36
N LYS A 35 9.07 -7.70 -28.95
CA LYS A 35 7.61 -7.86 -28.91
C LYS A 35 7.16 -8.19 -27.48
N PHE A 36 5.93 -7.79 -27.16
CA PHE A 36 5.34 -7.95 -25.84
C PHE A 36 4.19 -8.96 -25.87
N GLY A 37 4.22 -9.92 -24.97
CA GLY A 37 3.15 -10.87 -24.73
C GLY A 37 2.71 -10.83 -23.24
N ARG A 38 1.47 -11.21 -22.98
CA ARG A 38 0.93 -11.35 -21.62
C ARG A 38 0.14 -12.65 -21.49
N ILE A 39 0.40 -13.37 -20.41
CA ILE A 39 -0.33 -14.57 -20.02
C ILE A 39 -0.88 -14.33 -18.61
N ALA A 40 -2.19 -14.28 -18.44
CA ALA A 40 -2.82 -14.23 -17.13
C ALA A 40 -2.85 -15.65 -16.55
N LEU A 41 -2.23 -15.82 -15.39
CA LEU A 41 -2.15 -17.10 -14.67
C LEU A 41 -3.23 -17.23 -13.59
N GLY A 42 -3.86 -16.10 -13.22
CA GLY A 42 -4.99 -16.12 -12.28
C GLY A 42 -6.16 -16.94 -12.81
N GLY A 43 -6.56 -17.98 -12.04
CA GLY A 43 -7.63 -18.89 -12.44
C GLY A 43 -7.20 -20.05 -13.34
N LEU A 44 -5.90 -20.27 -13.55
CA LEU A 44 -5.40 -21.50 -14.17
C LEU A 44 -5.48 -22.65 -13.16
N HIS A 45 -6.08 -23.75 -13.60
CA HIS A 45 -6.30 -24.94 -12.80
C HIS A 45 -5.76 -26.22 -13.46
N ASP A 46 -5.38 -26.15 -14.74
CA ASP A 46 -4.95 -27.28 -15.55
C ASP A 46 -3.55 -27.02 -16.14
N GLU A 47 -2.65 -27.95 -15.92
CA GLU A 47 -1.29 -27.96 -16.49
C GLU A 47 -1.33 -27.91 -18.03
N ALA A 48 -2.34 -28.53 -18.66
CA ALA A 48 -2.51 -28.54 -20.09
C ALA A 48 -2.72 -27.14 -20.70
N GLU A 49 -3.17 -26.16 -19.91
CA GLU A 49 -3.26 -24.78 -20.40
C GLU A 49 -1.87 -24.17 -20.66
N ILE A 50 -0.82 -24.65 -19.98
CA ILE A 50 0.56 -24.18 -20.17
C ILE A 50 1.26 -25.04 -21.23
N ARG A 51 1.20 -26.37 -21.09
CA ARG A 51 1.88 -27.35 -21.95
C ARG A 51 1.10 -27.77 -23.19
N GLY A 52 -0.17 -27.33 -23.35
CA GLY A 52 -1.04 -27.80 -24.44
C GLY A 52 -1.72 -29.14 -24.16
N HIS A 53 -2.82 -29.36 -24.85
CA HIS A 53 -3.58 -30.60 -24.79
C HIS A 53 -3.07 -31.61 -25.83
N ARG A 54 -3.07 -32.90 -25.53
CA ARG A 54 -2.76 -33.96 -26.53
C ARG A 54 -3.72 -33.86 -27.68
N ARG A 55 -3.26 -33.99 -28.93
CA ARG A 55 -4.06 -33.88 -30.17
C ARG A 55 -5.21 -34.86 -30.27
N THR A 56 -5.21 -35.92 -29.46
CA THR A 56 -6.24 -36.95 -29.43
C THR A 56 -7.55 -36.47 -28.77
N TYR A 57 -7.54 -35.35 -28.07
CA TYR A 57 -8.74 -34.81 -27.44
C TYR A 57 -9.50 -33.84 -28.34
N ILE A 58 -10.83 -33.92 -28.33
CA ILE A 58 -11.67 -32.94 -29.03
C ILE A 58 -11.48 -31.56 -28.41
N GLY A 59 -11.18 -30.56 -29.24
CA GLY A 59 -10.90 -29.20 -28.76
C GLY A 59 -9.47 -28.98 -28.28
N ALA A 60 -8.54 -29.91 -28.52
CA ALA A 60 -7.14 -29.75 -28.19
C ALA A 60 -6.54 -28.50 -28.80
N MET A 61 -5.71 -27.77 -28.01
CA MET A 61 -5.02 -26.55 -28.42
C MET A 61 -3.60 -26.54 -27.89
N PRO A 62 -2.68 -25.82 -28.57
CA PRO A 62 -1.34 -25.54 -28.03
C PRO A 62 -1.41 -24.82 -26.68
N GLY A 63 -0.38 -24.98 -25.88
CA GLY A 63 -0.23 -24.26 -24.62
C GLY A 63 -0.18 -22.74 -24.79
N ARG A 64 -0.56 -22.01 -23.75
CA ARG A 64 -0.62 -20.53 -23.76
C ARG A 64 0.75 -19.90 -24.05
N ILE A 65 1.84 -20.55 -23.66
CA ILE A 65 3.20 -20.09 -23.96
C ILE A 65 3.41 -20.02 -25.47
N VAL A 66 3.21 -21.15 -26.16
CA VAL A 66 3.37 -21.25 -27.62
C VAL A 66 2.39 -20.36 -28.36
N GLN A 67 1.13 -20.30 -27.92
CA GLN A 67 0.14 -19.40 -28.53
C GLN A 67 0.57 -17.94 -28.42
N THR A 68 1.15 -17.54 -27.28
CA THR A 68 1.60 -16.15 -27.08
C THR A 68 2.81 -15.82 -27.94
N ILE A 69 3.78 -16.73 -28.06
CA ILE A 69 4.93 -16.57 -28.96
C ILE A 69 4.45 -16.43 -30.41
N LYS A 70 3.51 -17.27 -30.83
CA LYS A 70 2.89 -17.19 -32.17
C LYS A 70 2.24 -15.82 -32.42
N ARG A 71 1.46 -15.30 -31.46
CA ARG A 71 0.85 -13.96 -31.55
C ARG A 71 1.87 -12.84 -31.60
N CYS A 72 2.97 -12.97 -30.88
CA CYS A 72 4.06 -12.00 -30.91
C CYS A 72 4.80 -11.99 -32.26
N GLY A 73 4.73 -13.06 -33.04
CA GLY A 73 5.44 -13.19 -34.32
C GLY A 73 6.97 -13.12 -34.18
N SER A 74 7.50 -13.49 -33.03
CA SER A 74 8.92 -13.44 -32.71
C SER A 74 9.25 -14.54 -31.71
N SER A 75 10.44 -15.17 -31.83
CA SER A 75 10.95 -16.19 -30.90
C SER A 75 11.64 -15.63 -29.67
N ASN A 76 11.79 -14.29 -29.58
CA ASN A 76 12.46 -13.60 -28.47
C ASN A 76 11.60 -12.50 -27.80
N PRO A 77 10.29 -12.70 -27.61
CA PRO A 77 9.45 -11.69 -26.97
C PRO A 77 9.79 -11.50 -25.49
N VAL A 78 9.26 -10.43 -24.89
CA VAL A 78 9.09 -10.31 -23.43
C VAL A 78 7.68 -10.80 -23.12
N ILE A 79 7.56 -11.79 -22.25
CA ILE A 79 6.28 -12.36 -21.82
C ILE A 79 6.08 -12.07 -20.34
N ILE A 80 4.99 -11.37 -20.03
CA ILE A 80 4.52 -11.20 -18.65
C ILE A 80 3.68 -12.39 -18.24
N LEU A 81 4.08 -13.03 -17.15
CA LEU A 81 3.33 -14.04 -16.40
C LEU A 81 2.59 -13.33 -15.27
N ASP A 82 1.34 -12.97 -15.52
CA ASP A 82 0.59 -12.07 -14.62
C ASP A 82 -0.18 -12.86 -13.57
N GLU A 83 -0.11 -12.40 -12.30
CA GLU A 83 -0.78 -12.98 -11.14
C GLU A 83 -0.32 -14.42 -10.81
N VAL A 84 0.99 -14.67 -10.71
CA VAL A 84 1.55 -15.98 -10.32
C VAL A 84 1.15 -16.42 -8.91
N ASP A 85 0.79 -15.50 -8.04
CA ASP A 85 0.28 -15.71 -6.69
C ASP A 85 -1.17 -16.23 -6.64
N LYS A 86 -1.86 -16.28 -7.77
CA LYS A 86 -3.23 -16.78 -7.89
C LYS A 86 -3.34 -18.14 -8.57
N ILE A 87 -2.22 -18.81 -8.79
CA ILE A 87 -2.21 -20.17 -9.29
C ILE A 87 -2.65 -21.09 -8.15
N SER A 88 -3.60 -21.97 -8.44
CA SER A 88 -4.07 -22.97 -7.47
C SER A 88 -3.83 -24.38 -7.98
N VAL A 89 -3.43 -25.26 -7.07
CA VAL A 89 -3.35 -26.71 -7.34
C VAL A 89 -4.76 -27.27 -7.42
N SER A 90 -5.05 -28.07 -8.44
CA SER A 90 -6.34 -28.74 -8.62
C SER A 90 -6.16 -30.25 -8.85
N ASN A 91 -7.26 -30.99 -8.83
CA ASN A 91 -7.26 -32.41 -9.16
C ASN A 91 -6.91 -32.70 -10.65
N HIS A 92 -6.81 -31.67 -11.49
CA HIS A 92 -6.50 -31.77 -12.93
C HIS A 92 -5.02 -31.46 -13.25
N GLY A 93 -4.17 -31.34 -12.27
CA GLY A 93 -2.75 -31.07 -12.43
C GLY A 93 -2.24 -29.89 -11.60
N ASP A 94 -0.95 -29.66 -11.64
CA ASP A 94 -0.28 -28.54 -11.00
C ASP A 94 0.34 -27.62 -12.06
N PRO A 95 -0.31 -26.50 -12.40
CA PRO A 95 0.26 -25.52 -13.33
C PRO A 95 1.61 -24.96 -12.86
N SER A 96 1.90 -24.98 -11.55
CA SER A 96 3.19 -24.52 -11.01
C SER A 96 4.32 -25.41 -11.48
N SER A 97 4.11 -26.72 -11.59
CA SER A 97 5.11 -27.67 -12.09
C SER A 97 5.45 -27.43 -13.56
N ALA A 98 4.45 -27.11 -14.40
CA ALA A 98 4.70 -26.73 -15.80
C ALA A 98 5.48 -25.41 -15.92
N LEU A 99 5.19 -24.46 -15.04
CA LEU A 99 5.91 -23.19 -15.00
C LEU A 99 7.35 -23.35 -14.53
N LEU A 100 7.65 -24.30 -13.64
CA LEU A 100 9.03 -24.59 -13.23
C LEU A 100 9.88 -24.96 -14.43
N GLU A 101 9.39 -25.79 -15.37
CA GLU A 101 10.10 -26.12 -16.59
C GLU A 101 10.30 -24.91 -17.50
N VAL A 102 9.26 -24.08 -17.66
CA VAL A 102 9.32 -22.86 -18.48
C VAL A 102 10.36 -21.85 -17.92
N LEU A 103 10.43 -21.76 -16.59
CA LEU A 103 11.23 -20.76 -15.89
C LEU A 103 12.64 -21.26 -15.53
N ASP A 104 12.93 -22.54 -15.66
CA ASP A 104 14.26 -23.10 -15.39
C ASP A 104 15.16 -22.95 -16.63
N PRO A 105 16.25 -22.17 -16.58
CA PRO A 105 17.16 -22.01 -17.71
C PRO A 105 17.83 -23.31 -18.18
N GLU A 106 17.85 -24.37 -17.35
CA GLU A 106 18.40 -25.67 -17.72
C GLU A 106 17.41 -26.53 -18.49
N GLN A 107 16.10 -26.31 -18.28
CA GLN A 107 15.02 -27.11 -18.88
C GLN A 107 14.28 -26.38 -20.01
N ASN A 108 14.29 -25.06 -20.02
CA ASN A 108 13.48 -24.27 -20.96
C ASN A 108 13.95 -24.33 -22.41
N THR A 109 15.15 -24.84 -22.68
CA THR A 109 15.67 -25.09 -24.03
C THR A 109 14.95 -26.24 -24.75
N THR A 110 14.37 -27.15 -23.98
CA THR A 110 13.67 -28.37 -24.46
C THR A 110 12.23 -28.42 -23.97
N PHE A 111 11.57 -27.25 -23.84
CA PHE A 111 10.17 -27.17 -23.44
C PHE A 111 9.27 -27.94 -24.40
N HIS A 112 8.54 -28.93 -23.88
CA HIS A 112 7.67 -29.78 -24.68
C HIS A 112 6.20 -29.31 -24.64
N ASP A 113 5.65 -28.98 -25.80
CA ASP A 113 4.22 -28.71 -25.96
C ASP A 113 3.51 -29.96 -26.46
N ASN A 114 2.55 -30.47 -25.67
CA ASN A 114 1.83 -31.70 -25.94
C ASN A 114 0.96 -31.67 -27.23
N TYR A 115 0.57 -30.47 -27.66
CA TYR A 115 -0.20 -30.30 -28.89
C TYR A 115 0.71 -30.28 -30.12
N LEU A 116 1.84 -29.61 -30.04
CA LEU A 116 2.84 -29.59 -31.09
C LEU A 116 3.56 -30.92 -31.19
N ASP A 117 3.64 -31.66 -30.09
CA ASP A 117 4.39 -32.90 -29.92
C ASP A 117 5.85 -32.77 -30.37
N THR A 118 6.45 -31.62 -29.96
CA THR A 118 7.83 -31.26 -30.26
C THR A 118 8.40 -30.36 -29.20
N GLU A 119 9.70 -30.36 -29.07
CA GLU A 119 10.43 -29.44 -28.20
C GLU A 119 10.53 -28.05 -28.83
N TYR A 120 10.48 -27.03 -27.99
CA TYR A 120 10.62 -25.64 -28.37
C TYR A 120 11.61 -24.92 -27.44
N ASP A 121 12.60 -24.24 -28.01
CA ASP A 121 13.61 -23.48 -27.27
C ASP A 121 13.05 -22.14 -26.78
N LEU A 122 12.80 -22.01 -25.46
CA LEU A 122 12.34 -20.83 -24.77
C LEU A 122 13.48 -19.94 -24.23
N SER A 123 14.75 -20.33 -24.40
CA SER A 123 15.90 -19.62 -23.81
C SER A 123 16.06 -18.18 -24.29
N LYS A 124 15.47 -17.82 -25.43
CA LYS A 124 15.46 -16.45 -25.98
C LYS A 124 14.32 -15.59 -25.50
N VAL A 125 13.32 -16.17 -24.83
CA VAL A 125 12.15 -15.47 -24.27
C VAL A 125 12.55 -14.85 -22.95
N LEU A 126 12.24 -13.57 -22.73
CA LEU A 126 12.40 -12.94 -21.43
C LEU A 126 11.06 -13.04 -20.68
N PHE A 127 11.04 -13.85 -19.63
CA PHE A 127 9.89 -13.94 -18.73
C PHE A 127 10.00 -12.95 -17.58
N ILE A 128 8.89 -12.26 -17.29
CA ILE A 128 8.75 -11.38 -16.11
C ILE A 128 7.46 -11.81 -15.41
N ALA A 129 7.55 -12.23 -14.17
CA ALA A 129 6.39 -12.58 -13.35
C ALA A 129 5.83 -11.34 -12.64
N THR A 130 4.53 -11.36 -12.34
CA THR A 130 3.93 -10.36 -11.44
C THR A 130 3.13 -11.06 -10.34
N ALA A 131 3.13 -10.48 -9.14
CA ALA A 131 2.36 -10.97 -7.99
C ALA A 131 1.82 -9.80 -7.17
N ASN A 132 0.73 -10.02 -6.45
CA ASN A 132 0.25 -9.06 -5.46
C ASN A 132 0.75 -9.46 -4.05
N ASN A 133 0.78 -10.75 -3.74
CA ASN A 133 1.21 -11.26 -2.43
C ASN A 133 2.27 -12.36 -2.60
N VAL A 134 3.46 -12.11 -2.09
CA VAL A 134 4.61 -13.06 -2.15
C VAL A 134 4.33 -14.35 -1.37
N ALA A 135 3.58 -14.27 -0.27
CA ALA A 135 3.28 -15.44 0.56
C ALA A 135 2.45 -16.51 -0.17
N ASN A 136 1.69 -16.11 -1.18
CA ASN A 136 0.84 -17.02 -1.98
C ASN A 136 1.57 -17.63 -3.18
N ILE A 137 2.82 -17.25 -3.44
CA ILE A 137 3.62 -17.83 -4.53
C ILE A 137 4.14 -19.19 -4.07
N ASN A 138 4.03 -20.21 -4.94
CA ASN A 138 4.65 -21.52 -4.69
C ASN A 138 6.14 -21.34 -4.35
N PRO A 139 6.65 -21.89 -3.22
CA PRO A 139 8.02 -21.69 -2.79
C PRO A 139 9.05 -22.10 -3.86
N ALA A 140 8.83 -23.20 -4.59
CA ALA A 140 9.74 -23.65 -5.63
C ALA A 140 9.83 -22.68 -6.82
N LEU A 141 8.73 -21.97 -7.16
CA LEU A 141 8.77 -20.90 -8.15
C LEU A 141 9.47 -19.66 -7.61
N ARG A 142 9.21 -19.30 -6.36
CA ARG A 142 9.81 -18.12 -5.72
C ARG A 142 11.33 -18.23 -5.66
N ASP A 143 11.86 -19.39 -5.34
CA ASP A 143 13.31 -19.62 -5.24
C ASP A 143 14.06 -19.47 -6.58
N ARG A 144 13.33 -19.51 -7.72
CA ARG A 144 13.87 -19.29 -9.06
C ARG A 144 13.74 -17.86 -9.56
N MET A 145 13.10 -17.00 -8.78
CA MET A 145 12.79 -15.62 -9.18
C MET A 145 13.53 -14.60 -8.33
N GLU A 146 14.04 -13.56 -8.97
CA GLU A 146 14.50 -12.36 -8.27
C GLU A 146 13.32 -11.46 -7.95
N MET A 147 13.06 -11.28 -6.65
CA MET A 147 11.90 -10.58 -6.14
C MET A 147 12.15 -9.08 -6.07
N ILE A 148 11.40 -8.30 -6.88
CA ILE A 148 11.49 -6.83 -6.91
C ILE A 148 10.20 -6.25 -6.35
N ASN A 149 10.30 -5.55 -5.21
CA ASN A 149 9.16 -4.87 -4.60
C ASN A 149 8.81 -3.60 -5.39
N ILE A 150 7.55 -3.47 -5.78
CA ILE A 150 6.97 -2.26 -6.35
C ILE A 150 6.00 -1.70 -5.32
N PRO A 151 6.40 -0.69 -4.54
CA PRO A 151 5.56 -0.12 -3.49
C PRO A 151 4.35 0.60 -4.06
N GLY A 152 3.38 0.89 -3.19
CA GLY A 152 2.27 1.80 -3.49
C GLY A 152 2.77 3.22 -3.79
N TYR A 153 1.94 4.00 -4.46
CA TYR A 153 2.22 5.41 -4.75
C TYR A 153 1.76 6.32 -3.62
N ILE A 154 2.55 7.31 -3.31
CA ILE A 154 2.16 8.43 -2.46
C ILE A 154 1.23 9.38 -3.24
N LEU A 155 0.58 10.32 -2.54
CA LEU A 155 -0.36 11.26 -3.15
C LEU A 155 0.29 12.04 -4.31
N GLU A 156 1.49 12.56 -4.07
CA GLU A 156 2.26 13.35 -5.01
C GLU A 156 2.57 12.55 -6.30
N ASP A 157 2.99 11.29 -6.14
CA ASP A 157 3.24 10.39 -7.28
C ASP A 157 1.94 10.11 -8.05
N LYS A 158 0.81 9.87 -7.35
CA LYS A 158 -0.50 9.65 -7.98
C LYS A 158 -0.95 10.86 -8.80
N ILE A 159 -0.73 12.08 -8.28
CA ILE A 159 -1.03 13.33 -9.01
C ILE A 159 -0.18 13.40 -10.29
N GLN A 160 1.13 13.16 -10.20
CA GLN A 160 2.02 13.19 -11.37
C GLN A 160 1.63 12.11 -12.39
N ILE A 161 1.34 10.89 -11.95
CA ILE A 161 0.88 9.81 -12.82
C ILE A 161 -0.44 10.18 -13.49
N ALA A 162 -1.36 10.81 -12.76
CA ALA A 162 -2.63 11.25 -13.33
C ALA A 162 -2.43 12.28 -14.42
N LEU A 163 -1.61 13.30 -14.19
CA LEU A 163 -1.37 14.39 -15.15
C LEU A 163 -0.62 13.91 -16.41
N HIS A 164 0.43 13.10 -16.22
CA HIS A 164 1.34 12.76 -17.33
C HIS A 164 0.98 11.47 -18.06
N HIS A 165 0.16 10.60 -17.45
CA HIS A 165 -0.15 9.29 -18.02
C HIS A 165 -1.64 9.00 -18.13
N LEU A 166 -2.41 9.19 -17.04
CA LEU A 166 -3.82 8.78 -17.04
C LEU A 166 -4.68 9.75 -17.85
N LEU A 167 -4.54 11.05 -17.63
CA LEU A 167 -5.32 12.06 -18.33
C LEU A 167 -5.07 12.07 -19.85
N PRO A 168 -3.83 12.07 -20.35
CA PRO A 168 -3.57 11.94 -21.79
C PRO A 168 -4.16 10.65 -22.39
N LYS A 169 -3.98 9.51 -21.72
CA LYS A 169 -4.56 8.22 -22.11
C LYS A 169 -6.09 8.29 -22.23
N GLN A 170 -6.77 8.91 -21.25
CA GLN A 170 -8.22 9.01 -21.26
C GLN A 170 -8.74 10.02 -22.30
N ARG A 171 -8.00 11.12 -22.56
CA ARG A 171 -8.32 12.04 -23.65
C ARG A 171 -8.27 11.30 -25.01
N GLU A 172 -7.19 10.57 -25.27
CA GLU A 172 -7.03 9.78 -26.50
C GLU A 172 -8.14 8.73 -26.63
N ALA A 173 -8.41 7.96 -25.58
CA ALA A 173 -9.42 6.91 -25.59
C ALA A 173 -10.86 7.41 -25.85
N HIS A 174 -11.14 8.67 -25.54
CA HIS A 174 -12.47 9.29 -25.70
C HIS A 174 -12.51 10.35 -26.82
N GLY A 175 -11.45 10.52 -27.60
CA GLY A 175 -11.38 11.46 -28.72
C GLY A 175 -11.43 12.94 -28.30
N ILE A 176 -10.99 13.25 -27.07
CA ILE A 176 -10.99 14.61 -26.51
C ILE A 176 -9.63 15.27 -26.78
N LYS A 177 -9.63 16.50 -27.28
CA LYS A 177 -8.40 17.27 -27.48
C LYS A 177 -7.87 17.79 -26.14
N GLU A 178 -6.56 18.04 -26.10
CA GLU A 178 -5.89 18.49 -24.88
C GLU A 178 -6.56 19.71 -24.20
N PRO A 179 -6.90 20.79 -24.93
CA PRO A 179 -7.50 21.97 -24.30
C PRO A 179 -8.97 21.80 -23.89
N GLU A 180 -9.62 20.67 -24.21
CA GLU A 180 -11.06 20.46 -23.94
C GLU A 180 -11.32 19.79 -22.59
N LEU A 181 -10.29 19.20 -21.97
CA LEU A 181 -10.37 18.57 -20.64
C LEU A 181 -9.10 18.86 -19.87
N ILE A 182 -9.18 19.74 -18.89
CA ILE A 182 -8.08 20.10 -18.01
C ILE A 182 -8.44 19.69 -16.58
N LEU A 183 -7.52 18.97 -15.91
CA LEU A 183 -7.58 18.66 -14.49
C LEU A 183 -6.38 19.30 -13.80
N THR A 184 -6.62 20.13 -12.81
CA THR A 184 -5.55 20.70 -11.99
C THR A 184 -5.05 19.72 -10.93
N PRO A 185 -3.84 19.88 -10.39
CA PRO A 185 -3.35 19.06 -9.28
C PRO A 185 -4.32 19.02 -8.10
N GLN A 186 -4.94 20.14 -7.77
CA GLN A 186 -5.91 20.28 -6.67
C GLN A 186 -7.16 19.42 -6.91
N VAL A 187 -7.69 19.42 -8.14
CA VAL A 187 -8.86 18.61 -8.50
C VAL A 187 -8.50 17.11 -8.45
N ILE A 188 -7.30 16.74 -8.91
CA ILE A 188 -6.83 15.35 -8.82
C ILE A 188 -6.67 14.93 -7.36
N GLU A 189 -6.11 15.79 -6.51
CA GLU A 189 -5.99 15.54 -5.08
C GLU A 189 -7.37 15.34 -4.42
N GLN A 190 -8.35 16.18 -4.75
CA GLN A 190 -9.73 16.01 -4.29
C GLN A 190 -10.32 14.66 -4.72
N ILE A 191 -10.08 14.24 -5.96
CA ILE A 191 -10.55 12.93 -6.45
C ILE A 191 -9.87 11.80 -5.68
N ILE A 192 -8.57 11.89 -5.44
CA ILE A 192 -7.83 10.87 -4.69
C ILE A 192 -8.35 10.79 -3.25
N ALA A 193 -8.46 11.91 -2.56
CA ALA A 193 -8.89 11.96 -1.16
C ALA A 193 -10.36 11.55 -0.97
N GLY A 194 -11.26 12.06 -1.83
CA GLY A 194 -12.70 11.87 -1.64
C GLY A 194 -13.29 10.62 -2.30
N TYR A 195 -12.62 10.03 -3.30
CA TYR A 195 -13.22 8.96 -4.12
C TYR A 195 -12.38 7.70 -4.26
N THR A 196 -11.13 7.70 -3.79
CA THR A 196 -10.26 6.53 -3.89
C THR A 196 -9.65 6.14 -2.54
N ARG A 197 -9.57 4.82 -2.29
CA ARG A 197 -8.73 4.22 -1.22
C ARG A 197 -7.99 3.04 -1.84
N GLU A 198 -6.83 3.34 -2.44
CA GLU A 198 -6.00 2.35 -3.12
C GLU A 198 -4.52 2.72 -3.07
N SER A 199 -3.64 1.74 -3.04
CA SER A 199 -2.18 1.95 -3.11
C SER A 199 -1.70 2.35 -4.50
N GLY A 200 -2.41 1.92 -5.53
CA GLY A 200 -2.13 2.23 -6.94
C GLY A 200 -2.97 3.40 -7.46
N VAL A 201 -3.22 3.36 -8.78
CA VAL A 201 -3.99 4.38 -9.51
C VAL A 201 -5.13 3.81 -10.35
N ARG A 202 -5.56 2.56 -10.08
CA ARG A 202 -6.58 1.88 -10.90
C ARG A 202 -7.98 2.48 -10.74
N SER A 203 -8.35 2.84 -9.52
CA SER A 203 -9.61 3.51 -9.23
C SER A 203 -9.57 4.97 -9.72
N LEU A 204 -8.44 5.64 -9.52
CA LEU A 204 -8.21 6.99 -10.05
C LEU A 204 -8.38 7.02 -11.58
N ASP A 205 -7.79 6.07 -12.31
CA ASP A 205 -7.96 5.94 -13.78
C ASP A 205 -9.44 5.80 -14.17
N LYS A 206 -10.22 5.00 -13.41
CA LYS A 206 -11.68 4.86 -13.63
C LYS A 206 -12.46 6.15 -13.39
N HIS A 207 -12.09 6.93 -12.38
CA HIS A 207 -12.74 8.20 -12.09
C HIS A 207 -12.40 9.25 -13.16
N ILE A 208 -11.14 9.35 -13.58
CA ILE A 208 -10.73 10.21 -14.70
C ILE A 208 -11.46 9.81 -15.99
N ALA A 209 -11.58 8.50 -16.25
CA ALA A 209 -12.36 8.00 -17.39
C ALA A 209 -13.84 8.40 -17.32
N LYS A 210 -14.44 8.46 -16.12
CA LYS A 210 -15.82 8.91 -15.95
C LYS A 210 -15.97 10.40 -16.25
N LEU A 211 -15.02 11.23 -15.81
CA LEU A 211 -14.96 12.65 -16.15
C LEU A 211 -14.78 12.85 -17.65
N ALA A 212 -13.87 12.10 -18.27
CA ALA A 212 -13.65 12.17 -19.71
C ALA A 212 -14.91 11.79 -20.51
N ARG A 213 -15.65 10.75 -20.10
CA ARG A 213 -16.94 10.40 -20.73
C ARG A 213 -17.98 11.50 -20.61
N ALA A 214 -18.10 12.15 -19.45
CA ALA A 214 -19.01 13.26 -19.26
C ALA A 214 -18.66 14.44 -20.19
N ARG A 215 -17.37 14.77 -20.30
CA ARG A 215 -16.86 15.79 -21.20
C ARG A 215 -17.10 15.44 -22.67
N ALA A 216 -16.83 14.21 -23.08
CA ALA A 216 -17.09 13.74 -24.44
C ALA A 216 -18.60 13.86 -24.81
N LYS A 217 -19.49 13.59 -23.83
CA LYS A 217 -20.94 13.78 -24.03
C LYS A 217 -21.27 15.26 -24.26
N GLN A 218 -20.74 16.19 -23.45
CA GLN A 218 -20.96 17.65 -23.61
C GLN A 218 -20.49 18.12 -24.98
N ILE A 219 -19.30 17.69 -25.43
CA ILE A 219 -18.76 18.03 -26.75
C ILE A 219 -19.71 17.50 -27.85
N ALA A 220 -20.13 16.25 -27.75
CA ALA A 220 -21.00 15.62 -28.76
C ALA A 220 -22.42 16.23 -28.81
N SER A 221 -22.89 16.78 -27.68
CA SER A 221 -24.19 17.45 -27.58
C SER A 221 -24.10 18.96 -27.85
N GLU A 222 -22.93 19.49 -28.23
CA GLU A 222 -22.66 20.91 -28.46
C GLU A 222 -23.05 21.78 -27.24
N GLU A 223 -22.96 21.23 -26.02
CA GLU A 223 -23.21 21.96 -24.79
C GLU A 223 -22.03 22.88 -24.45
N ALA A 224 -22.33 24.05 -23.88
CA ALA A 224 -21.27 24.94 -23.39
C ALA A 224 -20.59 24.33 -22.15
N PHE A 225 -19.27 24.33 -22.11
CA PHE A 225 -18.49 23.84 -20.98
C PHE A 225 -17.23 24.69 -20.75
N ALA A 226 -16.74 24.71 -19.52
CA ALA A 226 -15.41 25.22 -19.20
C ALA A 226 -14.37 24.10 -19.44
N PRO A 227 -13.22 24.35 -20.10
CA PRO A 227 -12.19 23.34 -20.32
C PRO A 227 -11.64 22.71 -19.03
N GLU A 228 -11.49 23.51 -17.98
CA GLU A 228 -11.06 23.10 -16.66
C GLU A 228 -12.25 22.58 -15.86
N ILE A 229 -12.14 21.36 -15.35
CA ILE A 229 -13.16 20.79 -14.45
C ILE A 229 -13.00 21.38 -13.05
N SER A 230 -14.08 21.97 -12.54
CA SER A 230 -14.13 22.48 -11.17
C SER A 230 -14.41 21.38 -10.13
N ALA A 231 -14.13 21.67 -8.87
CA ALA A 231 -14.47 20.80 -7.73
C ALA A 231 -15.97 20.45 -7.68
N THR A 232 -16.83 21.42 -7.98
CA THR A 232 -18.29 21.24 -8.03
C THR A 232 -18.71 20.32 -9.18
N GLU A 233 -18.08 20.46 -10.34
CA GLU A 233 -18.34 19.59 -11.50
C GLU A 233 -17.89 18.14 -11.22
N VAL A 234 -16.80 17.94 -10.49
CA VAL A 234 -16.39 16.61 -10.00
C VAL A 234 -17.51 15.97 -9.18
N GLU A 235 -18.10 16.69 -8.22
CA GLU A 235 -19.19 16.16 -7.40
C GLU A 235 -20.46 15.88 -8.22
N GLN A 236 -20.78 16.71 -9.19
CA GLN A 236 -21.92 16.47 -10.09
C GLN A 236 -21.75 15.18 -10.91
N ILE A 237 -20.53 14.91 -11.38
CA ILE A 237 -20.26 13.76 -12.26
C ILE A 237 -20.01 12.48 -11.44
N LEU A 238 -19.22 12.56 -10.36
CA LEU A 238 -18.84 11.40 -9.56
C LEU A 238 -19.80 11.07 -8.45
N GLY A 239 -20.62 12.03 -8.03
CA GLY A 239 -21.46 11.99 -6.84
C GLY A 239 -20.75 12.60 -5.61
N LYS A 240 -21.40 12.59 -4.45
CA LYS A 240 -20.77 13.06 -3.21
C LYS A 240 -19.52 12.24 -2.87
N PRO A 241 -18.49 12.85 -2.28
CA PRO A 241 -17.32 12.14 -1.80
C PRO A 241 -17.70 10.97 -0.90
N LYS A 242 -17.08 9.82 -1.13
CA LYS A 242 -17.31 8.61 -0.33
C LYS A 242 -16.51 8.61 0.97
N PHE A 243 -15.40 9.33 0.96
CA PHE A 243 -14.47 9.43 2.07
C PHE A 243 -14.40 10.90 2.47
N LEU A 244 -14.87 11.19 3.67
CA LEU A 244 -14.76 12.51 4.27
C LEU A 244 -13.48 12.47 5.13
N ASN A 245 -12.60 13.44 4.96
CA ASN A 245 -11.58 13.70 5.96
C ASN A 245 -12.31 14.43 7.09
N GLU A 246 -12.66 13.72 8.14
CA GLU A 246 -13.06 14.36 9.39
C GLU A 246 -11.77 14.96 9.98
N GLU A 247 -11.62 16.28 9.89
CA GLU A 247 -10.63 17.00 10.68
C GLU A 247 -11.09 16.91 12.15
N TYR A 248 -10.53 15.93 12.85
CA TYR A 248 -10.66 15.87 14.29
C TYR A 248 -9.83 17.02 14.88
N GLU A 249 -10.48 18.08 15.36
CA GLU A 249 -9.81 19.10 16.16
C GLU A 249 -9.38 18.48 17.50
N VAL A 250 -8.17 17.89 17.53
CA VAL A 250 -7.64 17.11 18.67
C VAL A 250 -6.81 17.99 19.60
N SER A 251 -6.58 19.26 19.23
CA SER A 251 -5.68 20.15 19.94
C SER A 251 -6.20 20.44 21.36
N GLY A 252 -5.38 20.11 22.34
CA GLY A 252 -5.62 20.48 23.73
C GLY A 252 -6.55 19.57 24.55
N ILE A 253 -6.94 18.40 24.07
CA ILE A 253 -7.76 17.42 24.82
C ILE A 253 -6.83 16.45 25.53
N VAL A 254 -7.02 16.34 26.87
CA VAL A 254 -6.29 15.38 27.71
C VAL A 254 -6.67 13.95 27.31
N GLY A 255 -5.68 13.07 27.18
CA GLY A 255 -5.90 11.68 26.81
C GLY A 255 -6.04 11.40 25.32
N VAL A 256 -6.03 12.43 24.47
CA VAL A 256 -6.11 12.27 23.02
C VAL A 256 -4.74 12.49 22.38
N VAL A 257 -4.27 11.51 21.61
CA VAL A 257 -2.93 11.53 20.98
C VAL A 257 -3.02 11.11 19.52
N THR A 258 -2.27 11.82 18.69
CA THR A 258 -2.17 11.51 17.27
C THR A 258 -1.07 10.48 17.03
N GLY A 259 -1.45 9.34 16.51
CA GLY A 259 -0.56 8.31 15.99
C GLY A 259 -0.55 8.27 14.47
N LEU A 260 0.28 7.40 13.91
CA LEU A 260 0.41 7.20 12.47
C LEU A 260 0.17 5.73 12.12
N ALA A 261 -0.75 5.50 11.21
CA ALA A 261 -1.06 4.19 10.66
C ALA A 261 -0.50 4.03 9.25
N TRP A 262 -0.20 2.80 8.89
CA TRP A 262 0.07 2.37 7.54
C TRP A 262 -0.99 1.35 7.12
N THR A 263 -1.53 1.51 5.94
CA THR A 263 -2.49 0.60 5.34
C THR A 263 -2.05 0.23 3.93
N GLU A 264 -2.65 -0.77 3.34
CA GLU A 264 -2.41 -1.13 1.93
C GLU A 264 -2.69 0.02 0.96
N VAL A 265 -3.43 1.03 1.38
CA VAL A 265 -3.80 2.19 0.56
C VAL A 265 -2.95 3.44 0.83
N GLY A 266 -2.03 3.36 1.78
CA GLY A 266 -1.09 4.44 2.12
C GLY A 266 -1.05 4.72 3.62
N GLY A 267 -0.41 5.83 4.00
CA GLY A 267 -0.38 6.31 5.38
C GLY A 267 -1.66 7.06 5.75
N ASP A 268 -2.03 6.96 7.01
CA ASP A 268 -3.19 7.64 7.59
C ASP A 268 -2.89 8.12 9.01
N ILE A 269 -3.72 9.05 9.51
CA ILE A 269 -3.69 9.52 10.88
C ILE A 269 -4.52 8.57 11.75
N LEU A 270 -4.03 8.27 12.91
CA LEU A 270 -4.69 7.43 13.90
C LEU A 270 -4.83 8.22 15.21
N TYR A 271 -6.05 8.43 15.66
CA TYR A 271 -6.31 9.03 16.98
C TYR A 271 -6.43 7.91 18.02
N ILE A 272 -5.84 8.15 19.19
CA ILE A 272 -6.00 7.30 20.36
C ILE A 272 -6.54 8.16 21.47
N GLU A 273 -7.69 7.77 21.98
CA GLU A 273 -8.40 8.44 23.06
C GLU A 273 -8.40 7.56 24.30
N SER A 274 -8.04 8.11 25.45
CA SER A 274 -8.09 7.42 26.73
C SER A 274 -8.91 8.21 27.73
N VAL A 275 -9.72 7.50 28.50
CA VAL A 275 -10.58 8.07 29.56
C VAL A 275 -10.57 7.18 30.79
N LEU A 276 -10.52 7.80 31.98
CA LEU A 276 -10.72 7.12 33.25
C LEU A 276 -12.20 7.18 33.67
N THR A 277 -12.71 6.04 34.08
CA THR A 277 -14.05 5.95 34.71
C THR A 277 -13.93 5.27 36.08
N PRO A 278 -14.75 5.63 37.09
CA PRO A 278 -14.76 4.92 38.38
C PRO A 278 -14.91 3.42 38.14
N GLY A 279 -14.03 2.61 38.74
CA GLY A 279 -14.01 1.19 38.46
C GLY A 279 -13.11 0.39 39.40
N LYS A 280 -12.51 -0.68 38.91
CA LYS A 280 -11.68 -1.62 39.64
C LYS A 280 -10.35 -1.94 38.94
N GLY A 281 -9.83 -1.02 38.15
CA GLY A 281 -8.54 -1.17 37.45
C GLY A 281 -8.62 -2.00 36.19
N ARG A 282 -9.77 -2.05 35.51
CA ARG A 282 -9.91 -2.78 34.24
C ARG A 282 -9.40 -1.94 33.06
N LEU A 283 -8.76 -2.63 32.12
CA LEU A 283 -8.45 -2.08 30.79
C LEU A 283 -9.53 -2.50 29.81
N SER A 284 -10.19 -1.53 29.17
CA SER A 284 -11.18 -1.74 28.13
C SER A 284 -10.67 -1.16 26.80
N LEU A 285 -10.76 -1.95 25.73
CA LEU A 285 -10.25 -1.57 24.40
C LEU A 285 -11.38 -1.62 23.37
N THR A 286 -11.57 -0.53 22.62
CA THR A 286 -12.62 -0.40 21.60
C THR A 286 -12.06 0.21 20.32
N GLY A 287 -12.74 0.04 19.17
CA GLY A 287 -12.33 0.60 17.88
C GLY A 287 -11.95 -0.44 16.83
N ASN A 288 -12.47 -1.69 16.93
CA ASN A 288 -12.19 -2.78 15.99
C ASN A 288 -10.70 -3.11 15.88
N LEU A 289 -10.06 -3.34 17.05
CA LEU A 289 -8.63 -3.61 17.17
C LEU A 289 -8.34 -5.10 16.96
N GLY A 290 -7.32 -5.39 16.17
CA GLY A 290 -6.74 -6.73 16.02
C GLY A 290 -5.95 -7.14 17.28
N ASP A 291 -5.52 -8.39 17.32
CA ASP A 291 -4.92 -8.97 18.52
C ASP A 291 -3.54 -8.37 18.84
N VAL A 292 -2.73 -8.06 17.82
CA VAL A 292 -1.43 -7.42 18.01
C VAL A 292 -1.57 -6.01 18.59
N MET A 293 -2.58 -5.25 18.16
CA MET A 293 -2.84 -3.93 18.70
C MET A 293 -3.39 -3.96 20.13
N LYS A 294 -4.21 -4.95 20.48
CA LYS A 294 -4.66 -5.18 21.87
C LYS A 294 -3.50 -5.55 22.78
N GLU A 295 -2.60 -6.41 22.33
CA GLU A 295 -1.37 -6.75 23.04
C GLU A 295 -0.51 -5.51 23.28
N SER A 296 -0.30 -4.67 22.25
CA SER A 296 0.42 -3.42 22.36
C SER A 296 -0.19 -2.46 23.40
N ALA A 297 -1.53 -2.37 23.43
CA ALA A 297 -2.24 -1.57 24.45
C ALA A 297 -2.01 -2.11 25.87
N THR A 298 -2.02 -3.43 26.03
CA THR A 298 -1.75 -4.09 27.31
C THR A 298 -0.32 -3.82 27.76
N ILE A 299 0.67 -3.96 26.88
CA ILE A 299 2.07 -3.65 27.17
C ILE A 299 2.23 -2.19 27.60
N ALA A 300 1.59 -1.26 26.90
CA ALA A 300 1.62 0.16 27.23
C ALA A 300 1.04 0.43 28.63
N PHE A 301 -0.10 -0.17 28.95
CA PHE A 301 -0.75 -0.03 30.26
C PHE A 301 0.11 -0.59 31.39
N GLU A 302 0.63 -1.82 31.25
CA GLU A 302 1.48 -2.46 32.26
C GLU A 302 2.79 -1.68 32.47
N TRP A 303 3.38 -1.11 31.39
CA TRP A 303 4.55 -0.25 31.53
C TRP A 303 4.24 0.99 32.35
N VAL A 304 3.14 1.71 32.05
CA VAL A 304 2.74 2.92 32.81
C VAL A 304 2.48 2.58 34.26
N LYS A 305 1.81 1.45 34.53
CA LYS A 305 1.54 0.99 35.89
C LYS A 305 2.82 0.66 36.66
N ALA A 306 3.79 0.03 36.00
CA ALA A 306 5.07 -0.31 36.63
C ALA A 306 5.92 0.93 36.95
N HIS A 307 5.79 2.03 36.19
CA HIS A 307 6.56 3.27 36.35
C HIS A 307 5.73 4.43 36.94
N CYS A 308 4.58 4.11 37.56
CA CYS A 308 3.62 5.13 38.03
C CYS A 308 4.26 6.17 38.99
N MET A 309 5.16 5.76 39.88
CA MET A 309 5.84 6.67 40.84
C MET A 309 6.77 7.67 40.12
N GLU A 310 7.47 7.20 39.08
CA GLU A 310 8.38 8.04 38.27
C GLU A 310 7.59 9.03 37.38
N LEU A 311 6.35 8.66 37.03
CA LEU A 311 5.43 9.46 36.24
C LEU A 311 4.53 10.38 37.06
N ASP A 312 4.73 10.44 38.41
CA ASP A 312 3.87 11.16 39.34
C ASP A 312 2.38 10.74 39.25
N ILE A 313 2.12 9.47 39.10
CA ILE A 313 0.79 8.89 39.09
C ILE A 313 0.57 8.13 40.42
N ASP A 314 -0.51 8.48 41.14
CA ASP A 314 -0.90 7.78 42.34
C ASP A 314 -1.27 6.33 42.02
N PRO A 315 -0.56 5.33 42.61
CA PRO A 315 -0.85 3.91 42.40
C PRO A 315 -2.31 3.50 42.68
N GLU A 316 -2.98 4.16 43.63
CA GLU A 316 -4.37 3.88 43.97
C GLU A 316 -5.34 4.17 42.79
N LYS A 317 -4.95 5.04 41.88
CA LYS A 317 -5.76 5.31 40.69
C LYS A 317 -5.94 4.08 39.81
N PHE A 318 -4.96 3.17 39.78
CA PHE A 318 -5.05 1.92 39.01
C PHE A 318 -6.01 0.90 39.61
N GLU A 319 -6.40 1.08 40.89
CA GLU A 319 -7.37 0.21 41.56
C GLU A 319 -8.77 0.86 41.59
N LYS A 320 -8.84 2.19 41.58
CA LYS A 320 -10.09 2.95 41.73
C LYS A 320 -10.75 3.33 40.42
N TYR A 321 -10.01 3.29 39.30
CA TYR A 321 -10.52 3.67 37.99
C TYR A 321 -10.26 2.60 36.93
N ASP A 322 -11.23 2.38 36.07
CA ASP A 322 -11.07 1.60 34.83
C ASP A 322 -10.53 2.54 33.74
N LEU A 323 -9.57 2.06 32.97
CA LEU A 323 -9.03 2.76 31.79
C LEU A 323 -9.74 2.26 30.53
N ASN A 324 -10.33 3.19 29.80
CA ASN A 324 -10.95 2.91 28.50
C ASN A 324 -10.11 3.55 27.40
N ILE A 325 -9.62 2.74 26.46
CA ILE A 325 -8.92 3.22 25.25
C ILE A 325 -9.83 2.98 24.07
N HIS A 326 -10.06 4.04 23.30
CA HIS A 326 -10.82 4.00 22.05
C HIS A 326 -9.96 4.46 20.89
N VAL A 327 -10.08 3.77 19.77
CA VAL A 327 -9.49 4.18 18.50
C VAL A 327 -10.63 4.42 17.52
N PRO A 328 -10.94 5.69 17.20
CA PRO A 328 -12.06 6.06 16.33
C PRO A 328 -12.05 5.36 14.96
N GLU A 329 -13.15 5.49 14.21
CA GLU A 329 -13.42 4.79 12.94
C GLU A 329 -13.52 3.25 13.10
N GLY A 330 -14.38 2.79 13.98
CA GLY A 330 -14.58 1.35 14.28
C GLY A 330 -15.00 0.48 13.08
N ALA A 331 -15.42 1.07 11.97
CA ALA A 331 -15.71 0.34 10.73
C ALA A 331 -14.44 -0.19 10.02
N ILE A 332 -13.27 0.39 10.30
CA ILE A 332 -12.00 0.01 9.70
C ILE A 332 -11.22 -0.85 10.69
N PRO A 333 -10.89 -2.11 10.36
CA PRO A 333 -10.02 -2.93 11.21
C PRO A 333 -8.64 -2.29 11.34
N LYS A 334 -8.12 -2.28 12.58
CA LYS A 334 -6.80 -1.72 12.91
C LYS A 334 -5.99 -2.77 13.64
N ASP A 335 -4.79 -3.04 13.15
CA ASP A 335 -3.88 -3.98 13.80
C ASP A 335 -2.42 -3.54 13.65
N GLY A 336 -1.57 -4.07 14.52
CA GLY A 336 -0.13 -3.83 14.51
C GLY A 336 0.40 -3.15 15.78
N PRO A 337 1.72 -3.29 16.04
CA PRO A 337 2.35 -2.81 17.28
C PRO A 337 2.75 -1.34 17.22
N SER A 338 2.63 -0.68 16.07
CA SER A 338 3.22 0.65 15.80
C SER A 338 2.58 1.82 16.54
N ALA A 339 1.48 1.59 17.26
CA ALA A 339 0.80 2.56 18.09
C ALA A 339 1.26 2.53 19.56
N GLY A 340 2.25 1.72 19.93
CA GLY A 340 2.67 1.49 21.29
C GLY A 340 3.03 2.77 22.05
N ILE A 341 3.91 3.61 21.50
CA ILE A 341 4.29 4.89 22.13
C ILE A 341 3.13 5.89 22.16
N THR A 342 2.21 5.83 21.20
CA THR A 342 1.01 6.67 21.17
C THR A 342 0.08 6.29 22.31
N MET A 343 -0.10 4.98 22.56
CA MET A 343 -0.90 4.47 23.69
C MET A 343 -0.28 4.83 25.03
N VAL A 344 1.04 4.66 25.21
CA VAL A 344 1.74 5.10 26.43
C VAL A 344 1.49 6.58 26.69
N THR A 345 1.63 7.44 25.67
CA THR A 345 1.43 8.88 25.79
C THR A 345 -0.01 9.23 26.14
N SER A 346 -0.99 8.59 25.52
CA SER A 346 -2.41 8.76 25.81
C SER A 346 -2.76 8.37 27.25
N ILE A 347 -2.28 7.22 27.71
CA ILE A 347 -2.50 6.72 29.07
C ILE A 347 -1.90 7.71 30.10
N VAL A 348 -0.63 8.11 29.93
CA VAL A 348 0.05 9.03 30.86
C VAL A 348 -0.63 10.40 30.85
N SER A 349 -1.04 10.92 29.67
CA SER A 349 -1.81 12.16 29.56
C SER A 349 -3.08 12.08 30.40
N THR A 350 -3.83 10.99 30.31
CA THR A 350 -5.10 10.77 31.02
C THR A 350 -4.89 10.68 32.53
N TYR A 351 -3.92 9.91 33.03
CA TYR A 351 -3.66 9.76 34.47
C TYR A 351 -3.09 11.00 35.11
N THR A 352 -2.31 11.80 34.37
CA THR A 352 -1.64 13.01 34.88
C THR A 352 -2.40 14.31 34.62
N GLY A 353 -3.40 14.30 33.72
CA GLY A 353 -4.12 15.49 33.25
C GLY A 353 -3.28 16.40 32.34
N ARG A 354 -2.09 15.98 31.91
CA ARG A 354 -1.21 16.75 31.03
C ARG A 354 -1.67 16.64 29.58
N LYS A 355 -1.74 17.78 28.91
CA LYS A 355 -2.08 17.83 27.50
C LYS A 355 -0.92 17.37 26.61
N VAL A 356 -1.25 16.86 25.44
CA VAL A 356 -0.26 16.62 24.37
C VAL A 356 -0.04 17.89 23.59
N LYS A 357 1.19 18.19 23.23
CA LYS A 357 1.56 19.37 22.43
C LYS A 357 0.88 19.34 21.06
N ASP A 358 0.56 20.51 20.54
CA ASP A 358 -0.09 20.66 19.26
C ASP A 358 0.79 20.20 18.08
N ARG A 359 0.15 19.74 17.01
CA ARG A 359 0.78 19.34 15.74
C ARG A 359 1.92 18.33 15.89
N ILE A 360 1.81 17.48 16.91
CA ILE A 360 2.73 16.37 17.13
C ILE A 360 2.04 15.04 16.80
N ALA A 361 2.76 14.16 16.13
CA ALA A 361 2.33 12.77 15.92
C ALA A 361 3.50 11.82 16.19
N MET A 362 3.17 10.58 16.44
CA MET A 362 4.18 9.59 16.78
C MET A 362 3.86 8.20 16.23
N THR A 363 4.90 7.40 16.03
CA THR A 363 4.79 5.99 15.71
C THR A 363 6.01 5.24 16.23
N GLY A 364 5.78 4.11 16.86
CA GLY A 364 6.82 3.26 17.42
C GLY A 364 6.18 2.15 18.24
N GLU A 365 6.78 0.99 18.22
CA GLU A 365 6.42 -0.09 19.13
C GLU A 365 7.09 0.14 20.48
N THR A 366 6.43 -0.24 21.58
CA THR A 366 6.99 -0.20 22.93
C THR A 366 7.13 -1.60 23.51
N THR A 367 8.17 -1.80 24.29
CA THR A 367 8.38 -3.03 25.06
C THR A 367 7.98 -2.85 26.53
N LEU A 368 7.79 -3.94 27.26
CA LEU A 368 7.56 -3.92 28.72
C LEU A 368 8.68 -3.21 29.53
N ARG A 369 9.85 -3.00 28.93
CA ARG A 369 10.96 -2.25 29.54
C ARG A 369 11.06 -0.82 29.05
N GLY A 370 10.05 -0.34 28.30
CA GLY A 370 9.98 1.03 27.82
C GLY A 370 10.89 1.36 26.63
N ARG A 371 11.56 0.37 26.02
CA ARG A 371 12.33 0.60 24.80
C ARG A 371 11.40 0.83 23.62
N VAL A 372 11.73 1.83 22.80
CA VAL A 372 11.01 2.13 21.55
C VAL A 372 11.71 1.42 20.38
N THR A 373 10.99 0.53 19.71
CA THR A 373 11.50 -0.25 18.58
C THR A 373 10.99 0.27 17.23
N PRO A 374 11.71 -0.01 16.12
CA PRO A 374 11.38 0.51 14.80
C PRO A 374 10.10 -0.14 14.25
N VAL A 375 9.44 0.60 13.35
CA VAL A 375 8.20 0.19 12.70
C VAL A 375 8.25 0.39 11.19
N GLY A 376 7.40 -0.31 10.45
CA GLY A 376 7.33 -0.20 8.99
C GLY A 376 6.42 0.92 8.49
N GLY A 377 6.45 1.16 7.16
CA GLY A 377 5.58 2.11 6.47
C GLY A 377 5.91 3.58 6.80
N ILE A 378 7.16 3.89 7.12
CA ILE A 378 7.58 5.21 7.58
C ILE A 378 7.30 6.29 6.54
N LYS A 379 7.65 6.05 5.28
CA LYS A 379 7.44 7.05 4.22
C LYS A 379 5.96 7.44 4.11
N GLU A 380 5.07 6.47 4.06
CA GLU A 380 3.63 6.70 3.95
C GLU A 380 3.08 7.42 5.18
N LYS A 381 3.50 7.02 6.38
CA LYS A 381 3.12 7.63 7.66
C LYS A 381 3.53 9.10 7.73
N ILE A 382 4.75 9.42 7.36
CA ILE A 382 5.29 10.80 7.38
C ILE A 382 4.52 11.71 6.41
N LEU A 383 4.23 11.21 5.23
CA LEU A 383 3.47 11.98 4.24
C LEU A 383 2.02 12.19 4.67
N ALA A 384 1.40 11.20 5.33
CA ALA A 384 0.08 11.38 5.94
C ALA A 384 0.10 12.45 7.04
N ALA A 385 1.09 12.41 7.93
CA ALA A 385 1.27 13.41 8.97
C ALA A 385 1.40 14.84 8.39
N LYS A 386 2.21 15.00 7.34
CA LYS A 386 2.38 16.29 6.67
C LYS A 386 1.07 16.82 6.09
N ARG A 387 0.28 15.95 5.42
CA ARG A 387 -1.05 16.33 4.88
C ARG A 387 -2.03 16.76 5.98
N ALA A 388 -1.95 16.13 7.14
CA ALA A 388 -2.76 16.48 8.32
C ALA A 388 -2.25 17.71 9.08
N GLY A 389 -1.27 18.46 8.56
CA GLY A 389 -0.75 19.67 9.19
C GLY A 389 0.15 19.42 10.42
N ILE A 390 0.55 18.16 10.65
CA ILE A 390 1.53 17.83 11.69
C ILE A 390 2.89 18.38 11.29
N THR A 391 3.59 18.96 12.27
CA THR A 391 4.91 19.56 12.06
C THR A 391 6.02 18.84 12.83
N THR A 392 5.66 18.10 13.89
CA THR A 392 6.62 17.42 14.76
C THR A 392 6.32 15.94 14.84
N LEU A 393 7.34 15.12 14.66
CA LEU A 393 7.22 13.66 14.58
C LEU A 393 8.18 12.97 15.55
N LEU A 394 7.66 12.04 16.35
CA LEU A 394 8.43 11.18 17.24
C LEU A 394 8.52 9.77 16.63
N LEU A 395 9.74 9.29 16.43
CA LEU A 395 10.04 8.01 15.79
C LEU A 395 11.12 7.26 16.57
N SER A 396 11.15 5.93 16.44
CA SER A 396 12.30 5.15 16.93
C SER A 396 13.61 5.65 16.29
N GLU A 397 14.69 5.71 17.08
CA GLU A 397 16.04 6.03 16.58
C GLU A 397 16.44 5.14 15.40
N GLU A 398 16.01 3.88 15.41
CA GLU A 398 16.33 2.90 14.36
C GLU A 398 15.59 3.19 13.03
N ASN A 399 14.53 4.02 13.04
CA ASN A 399 13.85 4.48 11.81
C ASN A 399 14.51 5.71 11.16
N ARG A 400 15.63 6.22 11.68
CA ARG A 400 16.38 7.34 11.07
C ARG A 400 16.75 7.02 9.61
N LYS A 401 17.19 5.81 9.34
CA LYS A 401 17.54 5.34 7.98
C LYS A 401 16.37 5.46 6.99
N ASP A 402 15.15 5.18 7.44
CA ASP A 402 13.95 5.25 6.58
C ASP A 402 13.63 6.71 6.19
N ILE A 403 13.93 7.68 7.08
CA ILE A 403 13.75 9.10 6.80
C ILE A 403 14.82 9.61 5.82
N GLU A 404 16.06 9.13 5.93
CA GLU A 404 17.17 9.49 5.04
C GLU A 404 16.92 9.03 3.59
N GLU A 405 16.11 8.00 3.37
CA GLU A 405 15.68 7.52 2.05
C GLU A 405 14.58 8.39 1.41
N ILE A 406 13.90 9.25 2.19
CA ILE A 406 12.83 10.11 1.68
C ILE A 406 13.43 11.37 1.06
N LYS A 407 12.97 11.71 -0.15
CA LYS A 407 13.42 12.94 -0.83
C LYS A 407 13.17 14.17 0.06
N PRO A 408 14.16 15.07 0.19
CA PRO A 408 14.05 16.25 1.07
C PRO A 408 12.84 17.15 0.79
N GLU A 409 12.41 17.23 -0.44
CA GLU A 409 11.23 18.02 -0.84
C GLU A 409 9.92 17.55 -0.18
N TYR A 410 9.80 16.24 0.10
CA TYR A 410 8.61 15.66 0.72
C TYR A 410 8.56 15.88 2.23
N ILE A 411 9.70 16.01 2.89
CA ILE A 411 9.78 16.17 4.34
C ILE A 411 10.06 17.63 4.78
N LYS A 412 10.12 18.55 3.82
CA LYS A 412 10.33 19.98 4.10
C LYS A 412 9.23 20.52 5.04
N GLY A 413 9.65 21.18 6.12
CA GLY A 413 8.77 21.75 7.15
C GLY A 413 8.41 20.78 8.27
N LEU A 414 8.93 19.55 8.28
CA LEU A 414 8.78 18.60 9.37
C LEU A 414 10.02 18.59 10.27
N THR A 415 9.78 18.42 11.57
CA THR A 415 10.81 18.23 12.59
C THR A 415 10.73 16.79 13.11
N PHE A 416 11.86 16.09 13.11
CA PHE A 416 11.94 14.71 13.55
C PHE A 416 12.69 14.60 14.86
N HIS A 417 12.09 13.95 15.84
CA HIS A 417 12.72 13.55 17.08
C HIS A 417 12.84 12.03 17.12
N TYR A 418 14.06 11.57 17.24
CA TYR A 418 14.37 10.15 17.32
C TYR A 418 14.51 9.76 18.79
N VAL A 419 13.75 8.77 19.23
CA VAL A 419 13.62 8.36 20.62
C VAL A 419 13.97 6.89 20.80
N ARG A 420 14.50 6.56 21.98
CA ARG A 420 14.88 5.20 22.36
C ARG A 420 14.01 4.65 23.46
N THR A 421 13.42 5.52 24.30
CA THR A 421 12.64 5.13 25.47
C THR A 421 11.31 5.89 25.57
N ASN A 422 10.37 5.33 26.31
CA ASN A 422 9.08 5.96 26.55
C ASN A 422 9.21 7.27 27.33
N GLU A 423 10.19 7.39 28.24
CA GLU A 423 10.45 8.62 28.99
C GLU A 423 10.85 9.77 28.06
N GLU A 424 11.65 9.48 27.03
CA GLU A 424 12.02 10.47 26.01
C GLU A 424 10.78 10.91 25.21
N VAL A 425 9.90 9.97 24.84
CA VAL A 425 8.63 10.26 24.17
C VAL A 425 7.78 11.20 25.02
N LEU A 426 7.54 10.85 26.29
CA LEU A 426 6.69 11.63 27.20
C LEU A 426 7.21 13.04 27.45
N ARG A 427 8.52 13.19 27.60
CA ARG A 427 9.19 14.51 27.76
C ARG A 427 8.98 15.41 26.54
N LEU A 428 9.02 14.84 25.36
CA LEU A 428 8.86 15.56 24.10
C LEU A 428 7.40 15.85 23.76
N ALA A 429 6.51 14.90 24.03
CA ALA A 429 5.11 14.95 23.64
C ALA A 429 4.19 15.73 24.59
N LEU A 430 4.42 15.62 25.90
CA LEU A 430 3.52 16.22 26.89
C LEU A 430 3.93 17.63 27.26
N GLU A 431 2.93 18.48 27.52
CA GLU A 431 3.16 19.81 28.10
C GLU A 431 3.72 19.69 29.53
N PRO A 432 4.47 20.70 30.02
CA PRO A 432 4.87 20.74 31.42
C PRO A 432 3.66 20.64 32.35
N LYS A 433 3.85 20.11 33.57
CA LYS A 433 2.82 20.21 34.61
C LYS A 433 2.49 21.70 34.84
N THR A 434 1.23 22.03 34.71
CA THR A 434 0.74 23.35 35.19
C THR A 434 0.77 23.27 36.70
N GLU A 435 1.63 24.08 37.36
CA GLU A 435 1.58 24.27 38.81
C GLU A 435 0.18 24.83 39.13
N GLN A 436 -0.63 24.04 39.84
CA GLN A 436 -1.90 24.50 40.40
C GLN A 436 -1.67 25.11 41.77
#